data_4f27dd4079a388641c25ddf66e9fbafc
#
_entry.id   4f27dd4079a388641c25ddf66e9fbafc
#
_cell.length_a   1.000
_cell.length_b   1.000
_cell.length_c   1.000
_cell.angle_alpha   90.00
_cell.angle_beta   90.00
_cell.angle_gamma   90.00
#
_symmetry.space_group_name_H-M   'P 1'
#
loop_
_entity.id
_entity.type
_entity.pdbx_description
1 polymer ?
#
loop_
_entity_poly.entity_id
_entity_poly.type
_entity_poly.pdbx_seq_one_letter_code
_entity_poly.pdbx_strand_id
1 'polypeptide(L)'
;MADFTHFNDQGRARMVDVGEKDVTRREAVAAARVLVNRETFDLIRSGGVKKGDVLTVAQVAGIMGAKRTPELIPMCHPVQISGVDLRLTLDETRCSVEITASVRCDGRTGVEMEALTAVSAAALTVYDMCKAVQRDMVITDVRLLSKSGGVHGDFQREES
;
A
#
# COMPACT_ATOMS: atom_id res chain seq x y z
N MET A 1 -21.38 -1.55 19.78
CA MET A 1 -20.02 -0.99 19.88
C MET A 1 -19.12 -1.88 19.03
N ALA A 2 -18.29 -1.34 18.13
CA ALA A 2 -17.36 -2.17 17.36
C ALA A 2 -16.22 -2.59 18.30
N ASP A 3 -16.04 -3.90 18.50
CA ASP A 3 -14.98 -4.41 19.36
C ASP A 3 -13.67 -4.55 18.60
N PHE A 4 -12.57 -4.25 19.27
CA PHE A 4 -11.22 -4.50 18.74
C PHE A 4 -10.94 -6.00 18.76
N THR A 5 -10.88 -6.62 17.59
CA THR A 5 -10.75 -8.09 17.45
C THR A 5 -9.36 -8.64 17.80
N HIS A 6 -8.34 -7.79 17.88
CA HIS A 6 -6.95 -8.19 18.15
C HIS A 6 -6.60 -8.25 19.65
N PHE A 7 -7.59 -8.18 20.53
CA PHE A 7 -7.41 -8.39 21.96
C PHE A 7 -8.32 -9.54 22.43
N ASN A 8 -7.80 -10.34 23.38
CA ASN A 8 -8.62 -11.35 24.05
C ASN A 8 -9.33 -10.74 25.29
N ASP A 9 -10.17 -11.54 25.96
CA ASP A 9 -10.93 -11.10 27.12
C ASP A 9 -10.06 -10.68 28.31
N GLN A 10 -8.77 -10.99 28.29
CA GLN A 10 -7.77 -10.60 29.28
C GLN A 10 -6.95 -9.37 28.84
N GLY A 11 -7.32 -8.71 27.73
CA GLY A 11 -6.63 -7.53 27.20
C GLY A 11 -5.27 -7.82 26.55
N ARG A 12 -4.95 -9.11 26.28
CA ARG A 12 -3.72 -9.48 25.59
C ARG A 12 -3.90 -9.45 24.06
N ALA A 13 -2.90 -8.94 23.36
CA ALA A 13 -2.87 -8.95 21.92
C ALA A 13 -2.89 -10.39 21.36
N ARG A 14 -3.70 -10.62 20.34
CA ARG A 14 -3.79 -11.91 19.62
C ARG A 14 -4.02 -11.70 18.13
N MET A 15 -3.49 -12.60 17.33
CA MET A 15 -3.91 -12.75 15.94
C MET A 15 -5.25 -13.49 15.92
N VAL A 16 -6.23 -12.94 15.19
CA VAL A 16 -7.59 -13.55 15.11
C VAL A 16 -7.52 -14.90 14.43
N ASP A 17 -8.23 -15.91 14.97
CA ASP A 17 -8.38 -17.18 14.30
C ASP A 17 -9.36 -17.05 13.12
N VAL A 18 -8.91 -17.42 11.93
CA VAL A 18 -9.70 -17.40 10.68
C VAL A 18 -9.91 -18.82 10.12
N GLY A 19 -9.56 -19.86 10.88
CA GLY A 19 -9.59 -21.25 10.45
C GLY A 19 -10.96 -21.75 9.98
N GLU A 20 -12.04 -21.23 10.57
CA GLU A 20 -13.42 -21.60 10.22
C GLU A 20 -14.03 -20.76 9.09
N LYS A 21 -13.35 -19.71 8.61
CA LYS A 21 -13.85 -18.88 7.52
C LYS A 21 -13.64 -19.56 6.17
N ASP A 22 -14.59 -19.38 5.28
CA ASP A 22 -14.49 -19.84 3.90
C ASP A 22 -13.36 -19.12 3.14
N VAL A 23 -12.73 -19.86 2.24
CA VAL A 23 -11.82 -19.28 1.26
C VAL A 23 -12.63 -18.57 0.19
N THR A 24 -12.44 -17.27 0.04
CA THR A 24 -13.12 -16.47 -0.98
C THR A 24 -12.10 -15.61 -1.72
N ARG A 25 -12.45 -15.22 -2.96
CA ARG A 25 -11.65 -14.23 -3.69
C ARG A 25 -11.73 -12.88 -2.99
N ARG A 26 -10.57 -12.26 -2.84
CA ARG A 26 -10.43 -10.98 -2.16
C ARG A 26 -9.58 -10.03 -2.97
N GLU A 27 -9.99 -8.78 -2.98
CA GLU A 27 -9.24 -7.70 -3.60
C GLU A 27 -9.25 -6.48 -2.69
N ALA A 28 -8.14 -5.76 -2.65
CA ALA A 28 -8.04 -4.46 -2.00
C ALA A 28 -7.25 -3.50 -2.88
N VAL A 29 -7.70 -2.25 -2.91
CA VAL A 29 -7.03 -1.16 -3.61
C VAL A 29 -6.70 -0.07 -2.61
N ALA A 30 -5.44 0.33 -2.59
CA ALA A 30 -4.94 1.43 -1.76
C ALA A 30 -4.26 2.50 -2.62
N ALA A 31 -4.14 3.69 -2.08
CA ALA A 31 -3.43 4.80 -2.70
C ALA A 31 -2.50 5.51 -1.72
N ALA A 32 -1.51 6.19 -2.26
CA ALA A 32 -0.62 7.11 -1.56
C ALA A 32 -0.16 8.22 -2.51
N ARG A 33 0.40 9.27 -1.96
CA ARG A 33 0.96 10.40 -2.69
C ARG A 33 2.30 10.82 -2.11
N VAL A 34 3.24 11.20 -2.96
CA VAL A 34 4.47 11.86 -2.55
C VAL A 34 4.51 13.26 -3.15
N LEU A 35 4.41 14.28 -2.30
CA LEU A 35 4.55 15.68 -2.72
C LEU A 35 6.04 16.00 -2.89
N VAL A 36 6.38 16.56 -4.03
CA VAL A 36 7.75 16.94 -4.37
C VAL A 36 7.80 18.40 -4.86
N ASN A 37 8.97 19.01 -4.84
CA ASN A 37 9.15 20.31 -5.48
C ASN A 37 9.28 20.16 -7.01
N ARG A 38 9.24 21.30 -7.72
CA ARG A 38 9.29 21.32 -9.19
C ARG A 38 10.57 20.69 -9.75
N GLU A 39 11.70 20.96 -9.13
CA GLU A 39 13.00 20.41 -9.56
C GLU A 39 13.01 18.89 -9.50
N THR A 40 12.58 18.33 -8.36
CA THR A 40 12.48 16.86 -8.18
C THR A 40 11.47 16.24 -9.15
N PHE A 41 10.32 16.90 -9.36
CA PHE A 41 9.31 16.45 -10.31
C PHE A 41 9.86 16.34 -11.74
N ASP A 42 10.56 17.39 -12.20
CA ASP A 42 11.14 17.44 -13.54
C ASP A 42 12.27 16.41 -13.71
N LEU A 43 13.06 16.17 -12.66
CA LEU A 43 14.08 15.12 -12.66
C LEU A 43 13.48 13.71 -12.76
N ILE A 44 12.40 13.42 -12.01
CA ILE A 44 11.71 12.14 -12.12
C ILE A 44 11.14 11.98 -13.53
N ARG A 45 10.47 13.00 -14.05
CA ARG A 45 9.83 12.98 -15.38
C ARG A 45 10.84 12.75 -16.50
N SER A 46 12.01 13.35 -16.40
CA SER A 46 13.07 13.23 -17.43
C SER A 46 13.95 12.00 -17.31
N GLY A 47 13.79 11.20 -16.24
CA GLY A 47 14.69 10.08 -15.95
C GLY A 47 16.09 10.52 -15.48
N GLY A 48 16.23 11.79 -15.05
CA GLY A 48 17.52 12.39 -14.67
C GLY A 48 18.06 12.00 -13.29
N VAL A 49 17.39 11.13 -12.56
CA VAL A 49 17.84 10.67 -11.24
C VAL A 49 18.99 9.69 -11.37
N LYS A 50 20.12 9.99 -10.74
CA LYS A 50 21.36 9.17 -10.83
C LYS A 50 21.18 7.72 -10.39
N LYS A 51 20.23 7.43 -9.50
CA LYS A 51 19.90 6.08 -9.01
C LYS A 51 19.07 5.25 -10.00
N GLY A 52 18.66 5.79 -11.13
CA GLY A 52 17.87 5.10 -12.16
C GLY A 52 16.41 5.56 -12.21
N ASP A 53 15.55 4.77 -12.83
CA ASP A 53 14.13 5.04 -12.99
C ASP A 53 13.39 4.90 -11.65
N VAL A 54 13.03 6.05 -11.08
CA VAL A 54 12.38 6.16 -9.77
C VAL A 54 11.05 5.40 -9.75
N LEU A 55 10.22 5.55 -10.78
CA LEU A 55 8.89 4.98 -10.80
C LEU A 55 8.94 3.44 -10.93
N THR A 56 9.81 2.93 -11.78
CA THR A 56 10.00 1.48 -11.95
C THR A 56 10.55 0.84 -10.67
N VAL A 57 11.57 1.44 -10.04
CA VAL A 57 12.13 0.90 -8.79
C VAL A 57 11.10 0.94 -7.66
N ALA A 58 10.34 2.02 -7.54
CA ALA A 58 9.27 2.14 -6.56
C ALA A 58 8.14 1.12 -6.78
N GLN A 59 7.80 0.83 -8.04
CA GLN A 59 6.83 -0.20 -8.40
C GLN A 59 7.28 -1.58 -7.91
N VAL A 60 8.52 -1.96 -8.19
CA VAL A 60 9.08 -3.24 -7.70
C VAL A 60 9.11 -3.30 -6.18
N ALA A 61 9.52 -2.21 -5.52
CA ALA A 61 9.54 -2.14 -4.06
C ALA A 61 8.14 -2.28 -3.45
N GLY A 62 7.11 -1.71 -4.08
CA GLY A 62 5.73 -1.88 -3.65
C GLY A 62 5.25 -3.33 -3.76
N ILE A 63 5.58 -4.03 -4.84
CA ILE A 63 5.29 -5.47 -4.99
C ILE A 63 5.96 -6.27 -3.88
N MET A 64 7.24 -6.00 -3.60
CA MET A 64 7.97 -6.65 -2.52
C MET A 64 7.37 -6.33 -1.15
N GLY A 65 6.92 -5.09 -0.92
CA GLY A 65 6.25 -4.66 0.29
C GLY A 65 4.97 -5.46 0.55
N ALA A 66 4.11 -5.63 -0.46
CA ALA A 66 2.93 -6.46 -0.37
C ALA A 66 3.27 -7.89 0.07
N LYS A 67 4.29 -8.50 -0.52
CA LYS A 67 4.73 -9.88 -0.25
C LYS A 67 5.32 -10.06 1.16
N ARG A 68 5.79 -8.99 1.80
CA ARG A 68 6.42 -9.00 3.13
C ARG A 68 5.56 -8.38 4.23
N THR A 69 4.31 -8.10 3.95
CA THR A 69 3.39 -7.47 4.92
C THR A 69 3.35 -8.19 6.27
N PRO A 70 3.25 -9.52 6.38
CA PRO A 70 3.20 -10.19 7.70
C PRO A 70 4.50 -10.10 8.49
N GLU A 71 5.63 -9.80 7.85
CA GLU A 71 6.91 -9.54 8.53
C GLU A 71 6.95 -8.14 9.18
N LEU A 72 6.14 -7.20 8.67
CA LEU A 72 6.09 -5.81 9.12
C LEU A 72 4.93 -5.54 10.08
N ILE A 73 3.79 -6.18 9.89
CA ILE A 73 2.55 -5.96 10.63
C ILE A 73 2.26 -7.18 11.50
N PRO A 74 2.48 -7.08 12.83
CA PRO A 74 2.54 -8.25 13.71
C PRO A 74 1.30 -9.14 13.73
N MET A 75 0.10 -8.54 13.61
CA MET A 75 -1.16 -9.26 13.73
C MET A 75 -1.78 -9.64 12.38
N CYS A 76 -1.07 -9.40 11.28
CA CYS A 76 -1.49 -9.84 9.95
C CYS A 76 -1.24 -11.33 9.76
N HIS A 77 -2.23 -12.00 9.15
CA HIS A 77 -2.06 -13.36 8.68
C HIS A 77 -1.19 -13.38 7.42
N PRO A 78 -0.29 -14.35 7.25
CA PRO A 78 0.33 -14.59 5.97
C PRO A 78 -0.75 -15.03 4.96
N VAL A 79 -0.83 -14.33 3.84
CA VAL A 79 -1.78 -14.64 2.76
C VAL A 79 -1.04 -15.05 1.51
N GLN A 80 -1.60 -15.98 0.76
CA GLN A 80 -1.08 -16.36 -0.54
C GLN A 80 -1.58 -15.38 -1.59
N ILE A 81 -0.78 -14.37 -1.88
CA ILE A 81 -1.11 -13.36 -2.88
C ILE A 81 -1.13 -14.01 -4.27
N SER A 82 -2.21 -13.79 -5.02
CA SER A 82 -2.35 -14.25 -6.40
C SER A 82 -2.00 -13.17 -7.43
N GLY A 83 -2.04 -11.90 -7.05
CA GLY A 83 -1.68 -10.78 -7.92
C GLY A 83 -1.43 -9.50 -7.15
N VAL A 84 -0.43 -8.74 -7.61
CA VAL A 84 -0.15 -7.36 -7.17
C VAL A 84 0.08 -6.52 -8.41
N ASP A 85 -0.64 -5.43 -8.52
CA ASP A 85 -0.46 -4.44 -9.57
C ASP A 85 -0.30 -3.05 -8.96
N LEU A 86 0.80 -2.37 -9.28
CA LEU A 86 1.04 -0.99 -8.88
C LEU A 86 1.09 -0.08 -10.11
N ARG A 87 0.45 1.04 -9.97
CA ARG A 87 0.52 2.13 -10.93
C ARG A 87 1.08 3.38 -10.25
N LEU A 88 2.14 3.94 -10.82
CA LEU A 88 2.70 5.22 -10.40
C LEU A 88 2.58 6.20 -11.57
N THR A 89 2.04 7.38 -11.28
CA THR A 89 1.85 8.46 -12.27
C THR A 89 2.30 9.80 -11.69
N LEU A 90 2.68 10.72 -12.57
CA LEU A 90 3.04 12.07 -12.19
C LEU A 90 1.83 13.00 -12.35
N ASP A 91 1.49 13.73 -11.29
CA ASP A 91 0.49 14.79 -11.33
C ASP A 91 1.21 16.15 -11.37
N GLU A 92 1.19 16.79 -12.52
CA GLU A 92 1.87 18.07 -12.73
C GLU A 92 1.20 19.21 -11.95
N THR A 93 -0.11 19.16 -11.79
CA THR A 93 -0.87 20.20 -11.09
C THR A 93 -0.50 20.28 -9.62
N ARG A 94 -0.27 19.11 -9.00
CA ARG A 94 0.09 19.00 -7.58
C ARG A 94 1.59 18.89 -7.34
N CYS A 95 2.40 18.73 -8.39
CA CYS A 95 3.79 18.34 -8.27
C CYS A 95 3.93 17.10 -7.37
N SER A 96 3.31 15.99 -7.76
CA SER A 96 3.30 14.78 -6.96
C SER A 96 3.49 13.50 -7.77
N VAL A 97 3.93 12.47 -7.07
CA VAL A 97 3.86 11.08 -7.54
C VAL A 97 2.61 10.46 -6.92
N GLU A 98 1.66 10.10 -7.76
CA GLU A 98 0.45 9.37 -7.37
C GLU A 98 0.70 7.87 -7.46
N ILE A 99 0.34 7.14 -6.42
CA ILE A 99 0.60 5.70 -6.29
C ILE A 99 -0.72 5.00 -6.00
N THR A 100 -1.02 3.96 -6.76
CA THR A 100 -2.17 3.08 -6.52
C THR A 100 -1.70 1.64 -6.58
N ALA A 101 -2.16 0.81 -5.65
CA ALA A 101 -1.89 -0.63 -5.63
C ALA A 101 -3.18 -1.42 -5.53
N SER A 102 -3.33 -2.44 -6.38
CA SER A 102 -4.36 -3.47 -6.27
C SER A 102 -3.70 -4.79 -5.90
N VAL A 103 -4.21 -5.43 -4.86
CA VAL A 103 -3.73 -6.73 -4.38
C VAL A 103 -4.89 -7.72 -4.34
N ARG A 104 -4.64 -8.95 -4.79
CA ARG A 104 -5.63 -10.03 -4.87
C ARG A 104 -5.12 -11.30 -4.23
N CYS A 105 -6.02 -12.02 -3.59
CA CYS A 105 -5.78 -13.39 -3.13
C CYS A 105 -7.07 -14.21 -3.11
N ASP A 106 -6.93 -15.53 -3.03
CA ASP A 106 -7.98 -16.44 -2.59
C ASP A 106 -7.65 -16.84 -1.15
N GLY A 107 -8.45 -16.39 -0.18
CA GLY A 107 -8.08 -16.54 1.22
C GLY A 107 -9.21 -16.35 2.21
N ARG A 108 -8.90 -16.58 3.48
CA ARG A 108 -9.83 -16.47 4.62
C ARG A 108 -9.82 -15.10 5.27
N THR A 109 -8.86 -14.25 4.91
CA THR A 109 -8.73 -12.86 5.37
C THR A 109 -8.54 -11.92 4.19
N GLY A 110 -8.78 -10.63 4.40
CA GLY A 110 -8.59 -9.60 3.37
C GLY A 110 -7.12 -9.29 3.11
N VAL A 111 -6.87 -8.49 2.10
CA VAL A 111 -5.53 -8.06 1.63
C VAL A 111 -5.36 -6.54 1.73
N GLU A 112 -6.11 -5.90 2.61
CA GLU A 112 -6.05 -4.45 2.82
C GLU A 112 -4.65 -4.02 3.28
N MET A 113 -4.03 -4.78 4.19
CA MET A 113 -2.70 -4.45 4.71
C MET A 113 -1.62 -4.64 3.66
N GLU A 114 -1.75 -5.64 2.80
CA GLU A 114 -0.86 -5.86 1.67
C GLU A 114 -0.91 -4.70 0.67
N ALA A 115 -2.11 -4.18 0.37
CA ALA A 115 -2.28 -3.02 -0.50
C ALA A 115 -1.72 -1.73 0.12
N LEU A 116 -2.00 -1.48 1.41
CA LEU A 116 -1.48 -0.32 2.14
C LEU A 116 0.05 -0.38 2.29
N THR A 117 0.61 -1.55 2.57
CA THR A 117 2.06 -1.73 2.65
C THR A 117 2.72 -1.53 1.29
N ALA A 118 2.08 -1.99 0.21
CA ALA A 118 2.59 -1.80 -1.15
C ALA A 118 2.75 -0.32 -1.51
N VAL A 119 1.72 0.50 -1.31
CA VAL A 119 1.80 1.94 -1.62
C VAL A 119 2.78 2.66 -0.70
N SER A 120 2.88 2.24 0.56
CA SER A 120 3.82 2.82 1.53
C SER A 120 5.27 2.52 1.16
N ALA A 121 5.58 1.27 0.80
CA ALA A 121 6.92 0.86 0.36
C ALA A 121 7.32 1.59 -0.94
N ALA A 122 6.39 1.74 -1.89
CA ALA A 122 6.62 2.50 -3.10
C ALA A 122 6.90 3.98 -2.79
N ALA A 123 6.12 4.63 -1.92
CA ALA A 123 6.31 6.02 -1.52
C ALA A 123 7.65 6.24 -0.82
N LEU A 124 8.03 5.36 0.10
CA LEU A 124 9.34 5.38 0.77
C LEU A 124 10.49 5.22 -0.22
N THR A 125 10.29 4.43 -1.27
CA THR A 125 11.31 4.24 -2.32
C THR A 125 11.47 5.48 -3.18
N VAL A 126 10.37 6.16 -3.55
CA VAL A 126 10.43 7.48 -4.20
C VAL A 126 11.24 8.45 -3.35
N TYR A 127 10.97 8.52 -2.04
CA TYR A 127 11.70 9.36 -1.10
C TYR A 127 13.20 9.00 -1.09
N ASP A 128 13.55 7.73 -0.92
CA ASP A 128 14.96 7.30 -0.84
C ASP A 128 15.73 7.63 -2.12
N MET A 129 15.10 7.44 -3.27
CA MET A 129 15.76 7.70 -4.56
C MET A 129 15.96 9.19 -4.83
N CYS A 130 15.09 10.06 -4.30
CA CYS A 130 15.12 11.51 -4.55
C CYS A 130 15.73 12.34 -3.41
N LYS A 131 15.99 11.76 -2.23
CA LYS A 131 16.44 12.50 -1.03
C LYS A 131 17.77 13.25 -1.19
N ALA A 132 18.58 12.90 -2.17
CA ALA A 132 19.81 13.65 -2.47
C ALA A 132 19.52 15.03 -3.07
N VAL A 133 18.36 15.20 -3.72
CA VAL A 133 17.90 16.46 -4.34
C VAL A 133 16.97 17.21 -3.40
N GLN A 134 16.02 16.50 -2.79
CA GLN A 134 15.01 17.10 -1.92
C GLN A 134 14.79 16.22 -0.68
N ARG A 135 14.84 16.81 0.53
CA ARG A 135 14.65 16.08 1.79
C ARG A 135 13.29 16.33 2.46
N ASP A 136 12.65 17.42 2.13
CA ASP A 136 11.36 17.85 2.69
C ASP A 136 10.14 17.32 1.89
N MET A 137 10.33 16.29 1.07
CA MET A 137 9.22 15.58 0.43
C MET A 137 8.23 15.07 1.48
N VAL A 138 6.94 15.12 1.16
CA VAL A 138 5.87 14.68 2.06
C VAL A 138 5.20 13.44 1.48
N ILE A 139 5.24 12.33 2.22
CA ILE A 139 4.40 11.16 1.95
C ILE A 139 3.07 11.40 2.64
N THR A 140 1.99 11.38 1.88
CA THR A 140 0.65 11.71 2.37
C THR A 140 -0.42 10.84 1.70
N ASP A 141 -1.66 10.96 2.19
CA ASP A 141 -2.84 10.33 1.62
C ASP A 141 -2.74 8.80 1.48
N VAL A 142 -2.00 8.14 2.36
CA VAL A 142 -1.99 6.68 2.44
C VAL A 142 -3.36 6.22 2.94
N ARG A 143 -4.12 5.56 2.06
CA ARG A 143 -5.50 5.19 2.36
C ARG A 143 -5.98 3.99 1.57
N LEU A 144 -6.91 3.24 2.16
CA LEU A 144 -7.66 2.23 1.43
C LEU A 144 -8.73 2.92 0.56
N LEU A 145 -8.79 2.57 -0.71
CA LEU A 145 -9.81 3.05 -1.65
C LEU A 145 -11.01 2.11 -1.71
N SER A 146 -10.73 0.80 -1.80
CA SER A 146 -11.78 -0.20 -1.86
C SER A 146 -11.28 -1.55 -1.37
N LYS A 147 -12.23 -2.38 -0.96
CA LYS A 147 -12.01 -3.82 -0.79
C LYS A 147 -13.25 -4.59 -1.17
N SER A 148 -13.07 -5.81 -1.63
CA SER A 148 -14.17 -6.74 -1.93
C SER A 148 -13.87 -8.14 -1.42
N GLY A 149 -14.95 -8.90 -1.23
CA GLY A 149 -14.92 -10.28 -0.76
C GLY A 149 -14.98 -10.42 0.76
N GLY A 150 -15.37 -11.62 1.19
CA GLY A 150 -15.54 -11.99 2.61
C GLY A 150 -16.89 -11.63 3.19
N VAL A 151 -17.07 -11.97 4.49
CA VAL A 151 -18.36 -11.90 5.19
C VAL A 151 -18.74 -10.48 5.64
N HIS A 152 -17.81 -9.55 5.65
CA HIS A 152 -18.04 -8.17 6.13
C HIS A 152 -18.45 -7.20 5.00
N GLY A 153 -18.72 -7.71 3.79
CA GLY A 153 -19.14 -6.93 2.64
C GLY A 153 -18.01 -6.12 2.00
N ASP A 154 -18.38 -5.41 0.95
CA ASP A 154 -17.48 -4.56 0.19
C ASP A 154 -17.40 -3.17 0.83
N PHE A 155 -16.25 -2.56 0.67
CA PHE A 155 -16.00 -1.16 1.06
C PHE A 155 -15.55 -0.37 -0.17
N GLN A 156 -16.13 0.79 -0.34
CA GLN A 156 -15.73 1.77 -1.34
C GLN A 156 -15.60 3.13 -0.65
N ARG A 157 -14.43 3.76 -0.76
CA ARG A 157 -14.22 5.11 -0.26
C ARG A 157 -14.95 6.11 -1.16
N GLU A 158 -15.76 6.96 -0.57
CA GLU A 158 -16.28 8.15 -1.26
C GLU A 158 -15.13 9.15 -1.42
N GLU A 159 -14.82 9.51 -2.66
CA GLU A 159 -13.91 10.63 -2.92
C GLU A 159 -14.67 11.93 -2.70
N SER A 160 -14.22 12.72 -1.75
CA SER A 160 -14.71 14.07 -1.46
C SER A 160 -13.92 15.12 -2.22
#